data_de2e2f8bcf68589075d0652280145918
#
_entry.id   de2e2f8bcf68589075d0652280145918
#
_cell.length_a   1.000
_cell.length_b   1.000
_cell.length_c   1.000
_cell.angle_alpha   90.00
_cell.angle_beta   90.00
_cell.angle_gamma   90.00
#
_symmetry.space_group_name_H-M   'P 1'
#
loop_
_entity.id
_entity.type
_entity.pdbx_description
1 polymer ?
#
loop_
_entity_poly.entity_id
_entity_poly.type
_entity_poly.pdbx_seq_one_letter_code
_entity_poly.pdbx_strand_id
1 'polypeptide(L)'
;VEDTLRIRRFVEDQKPKTAVLAGGGFIGLEMAENLAEMGVSVTIVQRPKQLLAPLDADMASFVHAEMRRHGVALRLGETVTGFRQDGDSVLTLLEESEPLHSDMVLLAIGVTPDTHLAKDAGLRLGIRGSIAVNERMETSVPDIYAVGDAVEVTHFVTGQKALISLAGPTNKQGRIAADNICGGNSRFHGSQGSSVLKLFGLTAASTGINEKA
;
A
#
# COMPACT_ATOMS: atom_id res chain seq x y z
N VAL A 1 5.45 -3.98 11.40
CA VAL A 1 5.85 -5.26 12.03
C VAL A 1 4.95 -5.60 13.22
N GLU A 2 4.73 -4.67 14.15
CA GLU A 2 3.88 -4.94 15.34
C GLU A 2 2.45 -5.32 14.97
N ASP A 3 1.82 -4.59 14.05
CA ASP A 3 0.46 -4.90 13.62
C ASP A 3 0.36 -6.28 12.94
N THR A 4 1.35 -6.66 12.14
CA THR A 4 1.41 -7.99 11.54
C THR A 4 1.47 -9.09 12.59
N LEU A 5 2.28 -8.89 13.65
CA LEU A 5 2.37 -9.84 14.76
C LEU A 5 1.07 -9.89 15.59
N ARG A 6 0.38 -8.76 15.76
CA ARG A 6 -0.93 -8.69 16.42
C ARG A 6 -2.01 -9.42 15.62
N ILE A 7 -2.08 -9.17 14.31
CA ILE A 7 -3.02 -9.84 13.40
C ILE A 7 -2.78 -11.36 13.46
N ARG A 8 -1.53 -11.78 13.33
CA ARG A 8 -1.17 -13.21 13.39
C ARG A 8 -1.62 -13.86 14.69
N ARG A 9 -1.29 -13.26 15.84
CA ARG A 9 -1.72 -13.77 17.15
C ARG A 9 -3.24 -13.82 17.26
N PHE A 10 -3.93 -12.77 16.82
CA PHE A 10 -5.39 -12.76 16.84
C PHE A 10 -5.97 -13.92 16.03
N VAL A 11 -5.46 -14.19 14.83
CA VAL A 11 -5.93 -15.30 13.98
C VAL A 11 -5.62 -16.67 14.63
N GLU A 12 -4.43 -16.84 15.22
CA GLU A 12 -4.02 -18.08 15.89
C GLU A 12 -4.86 -18.36 17.15
N ASP A 13 -5.12 -17.32 17.96
CA ASP A 13 -5.79 -17.44 19.26
C ASP A 13 -7.31 -17.46 19.15
N GLN A 14 -7.89 -16.54 18.36
CA GLN A 14 -9.34 -16.37 18.26
C GLN A 14 -9.98 -17.22 17.15
N LYS A 15 -9.17 -17.67 16.17
CA LYS A 15 -9.61 -18.50 15.03
C LYS A 15 -10.84 -17.92 14.30
N PRO A 16 -10.78 -16.67 13.87
CA PRO A 16 -11.88 -16.00 13.20
C PRO A 16 -12.31 -16.80 11.97
N LYS A 17 -13.60 -16.82 11.69
CA LYS A 17 -14.19 -17.50 10.52
C LYS A 17 -14.40 -16.53 9.36
N THR A 18 -14.59 -15.26 9.69
CA THR A 18 -14.92 -14.21 8.74
C THR A 18 -14.05 -12.97 8.95
N ALA A 19 -13.65 -12.33 7.86
CA ALA A 19 -12.91 -11.07 7.88
C ALA A 19 -13.41 -10.09 6.82
N VAL A 20 -13.50 -8.82 7.19
CA VAL A 20 -13.68 -7.72 6.24
C VAL A 20 -12.37 -6.96 6.12
N LEU A 21 -11.89 -6.78 4.89
CA LEU A 21 -10.75 -5.94 4.57
C LEU A 21 -11.22 -4.66 3.88
N ALA A 22 -10.97 -3.51 4.50
CA ALA A 22 -11.20 -2.22 3.88
C ALA A 22 -9.95 -1.80 3.10
N GLY A 23 -10.05 -1.83 1.76
CA GLY A 23 -8.98 -1.49 0.83
C GLY A 23 -8.46 -2.66 0.01
N GLY A 24 -8.44 -2.48 -1.31
CA GLY A 24 -8.03 -3.47 -2.32
C GLY A 24 -6.72 -3.08 -3.04
N GLY A 25 -5.78 -2.47 -2.32
CA GLY A 25 -4.41 -2.26 -2.75
C GLY A 25 -3.50 -3.47 -2.48
N PHE A 26 -2.19 -3.32 -2.66
CA PHE A 26 -1.22 -4.40 -2.45
C PHE A 26 -1.37 -5.07 -1.09
N ILE A 27 -1.35 -4.30 -0.01
CA ILE A 27 -1.45 -4.83 1.36
C ILE A 27 -2.77 -5.58 1.58
N GLY A 28 -3.90 -4.99 1.13
CA GLY A 28 -5.22 -5.62 1.30
C GLY A 28 -5.33 -6.95 0.56
N LEU A 29 -4.76 -7.04 -0.64
CA LEU A 29 -4.78 -8.26 -1.45
C LEU A 29 -3.91 -9.36 -0.87
N GLU A 30 -2.68 -9.05 -0.44
CA GLU A 30 -1.78 -10.01 0.21
C GLU A 30 -2.37 -10.51 1.54
N MET A 31 -3.01 -9.63 2.31
CA MET A 31 -3.70 -10.03 3.54
C MET A 31 -4.92 -10.92 3.24
N ALA A 32 -5.67 -10.63 2.18
CA ALA A 32 -6.81 -11.44 1.79
C ALA A 32 -6.39 -12.85 1.37
N GLU A 33 -5.32 -12.97 0.57
CA GLU A 33 -4.73 -14.26 0.19
C GLU A 33 -4.34 -15.06 1.42
N ASN A 34 -3.52 -14.48 2.31
CA ASN A 34 -3.04 -15.17 3.51
C ASN A 34 -4.18 -15.63 4.43
N LEU A 35 -5.19 -14.79 4.65
CA LEU A 35 -6.34 -15.14 5.47
C LEU A 35 -7.20 -16.24 4.81
N ALA A 36 -7.43 -16.17 3.51
CA ALA A 36 -8.17 -17.18 2.76
C ALA A 36 -7.45 -18.55 2.80
N GLU A 37 -6.12 -18.57 2.66
CA GLU A 37 -5.30 -19.79 2.81
C GLU A 37 -5.34 -20.37 4.23
N MET A 38 -5.56 -19.53 5.25
CA MET A 38 -5.79 -19.96 6.63
C MET A 38 -7.23 -20.41 6.89
N GLY A 39 -8.12 -20.41 5.87
CA GLY A 39 -9.49 -20.86 5.96
C GLY A 39 -10.48 -19.79 6.48
N VAL A 40 -10.09 -18.52 6.49
CA VAL A 40 -10.96 -17.40 6.83
C VAL A 40 -11.76 -16.97 5.59
N SER A 41 -13.07 -16.81 5.73
CA SER A 41 -13.93 -16.25 4.66
C SER A 41 -13.71 -14.73 4.58
N VAL A 42 -13.14 -14.26 3.48
CA VAL A 42 -12.70 -12.87 3.32
C VAL A 42 -13.64 -12.09 2.40
N THR A 43 -14.02 -10.89 2.82
CA THR A 43 -14.67 -9.88 1.99
C THR A 43 -13.82 -8.64 1.89
N ILE A 44 -13.44 -8.23 0.66
CA ILE A 44 -12.76 -6.95 0.41
C ILE A 44 -13.81 -5.89 0.08
N VAL A 45 -13.78 -4.79 0.81
CA VAL A 45 -14.57 -3.57 0.50
C VAL A 45 -13.61 -2.53 -0.08
N GLN A 46 -13.91 -2.04 -1.28
CA GLN A 46 -13.04 -1.11 -1.99
C GLN A 46 -13.86 0.04 -2.58
N ARG A 47 -13.51 1.29 -2.24
CA ARG A 47 -14.18 2.49 -2.72
C ARG A 47 -14.11 2.65 -4.24
N PRO A 48 -12.93 2.54 -4.90
CA PRO A 48 -12.90 2.41 -6.37
C PRO A 48 -13.62 1.15 -6.87
N LYS A 49 -14.09 1.21 -8.12
CA LYS A 49 -14.76 0.09 -8.80
C LYS A 49 -13.79 -1.02 -9.23
N GLN A 50 -12.53 -0.97 -8.81
CA GLN A 50 -11.51 -1.97 -9.09
C GLN A 50 -10.52 -2.14 -7.95
N LEU A 51 -9.90 -3.31 -7.89
CA LEU A 51 -8.70 -3.61 -7.10
C LEU A 51 -7.46 -3.08 -7.83
N LEU A 52 -6.34 -2.92 -7.11
CA LEU A 52 -5.05 -2.48 -7.67
C LEU A 52 -5.18 -1.26 -8.58
N ALA A 53 -5.45 -0.13 -7.99
CA ALA A 53 -5.60 1.14 -8.71
C ALA A 53 -4.50 1.45 -9.76
N PRO A 54 -3.23 1.01 -9.61
CA PRO A 54 -2.21 1.20 -10.64
C PRO A 54 -2.43 0.43 -11.95
N LEU A 55 -3.27 -0.58 -11.98
CA LEU A 55 -3.60 -1.32 -13.21
C LEU A 55 -4.74 -0.63 -13.98
N ASP A 56 -4.78 -0.79 -15.29
CA ASP A 56 -5.97 -0.48 -16.09
C ASP A 56 -7.10 -1.46 -15.80
N ALA A 57 -8.34 -1.09 -16.10
CA ALA A 57 -9.52 -1.83 -15.66
C ALA A 57 -9.59 -3.26 -16.25
N ASP A 58 -9.15 -3.44 -17.49
CA ASP A 58 -9.05 -4.74 -18.17
C ASP A 58 -8.05 -5.65 -17.46
N MET A 59 -6.87 -5.14 -17.12
CA MET A 59 -5.84 -5.88 -16.37
C MET A 59 -6.27 -6.17 -14.94
N ALA A 60 -6.94 -5.24 -14.27
CA ALA A 60 -7.49 -5.46 -12.93
C ALA A 60 -8.57 -6.56 -12.92
N SER A 61 -9.26 -6.80 -14.04
CA SER A 61 -10.28 -7.86 -14.15
C SER A 61 -9.72 -9.26 -13.89
N PHE A 62 -8.48 -9.52 -14.27
CA PHE A 62 -7.78 -10.79 -13.99
C PHE A 62 -7.56 -10.97 -12.48
N VAL A 63 -7.19 -9.90 -11.79
CA VAL A 63 -7.06 -9.91 -10.32
C VAL A 63 -8.41 -10.16 -9.65
N HIS A 64 -9.50 -9.52 -10.14
CA HIS A 64 -10.85 -9.79 -9.64
C HIS A 64 -11.26 -11.24 -9.81
N ALA A 65 -10.99 -11.81 -10.99
CA ALA A 65 -11.33 -13.20 -11.29
C ALA A 65 -10.54 -14.18 -10.39
N GLU A 66 -9.24 -13.92 -10.19
CA GLU A 66 -8.39 -14.75 -9.34
C GLU A 66 -8.85 -14.73 -7.87
N MET A 67 -9.13 -13.55 -7.33
CA MET A 67 -9.64 -13.43 -5.96
C MET A 67 -10.96 -14.16 -5.75
N ARG A 68 -11.91 -13.98 -6.68
CA ARG A 68 -13.21 -14.68 -6.62
C ARG A 68 -13.06 -16.19 -6.76
N ARG A 69 -12.14 -16.67 -7.61
CA ARG A 69 -11.87 -18.11 -7.78
C ARG A 69 -11.40 -18.77 -6.48
N HIS A 70 -10.74 -18.01 -5.62
CA HIS A 70 -10.28 -18.46 -4.31
C HIS A 70 -11.26 -18.10 -3.17
N GLY A 71 -12.52 -17.78 -3.49
CA GLY A 71 -13.57 -17.57 -2.52
C GLY A 71 -13.57 -16.21 -1.83
N VAL A 72 -12.74 -15.26 -2.28
CA VAL A 72 -12.75 -13.91 -1.74
C VAL A 72 -13.90 -13.11 -2.33
N ALA A 73 -14.81 -12.61 -1.48
CA ALA A 73 -15.91 -11.75 -1.89
C ALA A 73 -15.41 -10.33 -2.15
N LEU A 74 -15.88 -9.69 -3.23
CA LEU A 74 -15.50 -8.34 -3.62
C LEU A 74 -16.70 -7.41 -3.60
N ARG A 75 -16.64 -6.36 -2.78
CA ARG A 75 -17.57 -5.24 -2.70
C ARG A 75 -16.85 -4.00 -3.25
N LEU A 76 -16.95 -3.83 -4.58
CA LEU A 76 -16.26 -2.75 -5.31
C LEU A 76 -17.21 -1.56 -5.55
N GLY A 77 -16.69 -0.34 -5.47
CA GLY A 77 -17.48 0.88 -5.56
C GLY A 77 -18.22 1.19 -4.25
N GLU A 78 -17.85 0.56 -3.14
CA GLU A 78 -18.50 0.75 -1.84
C GLU A 78 -17.57 1.43 -0.84
N THR A 79 -18.12 2.36 -0.07
CA THR A 79 -17.41 3.14 0.94
C THR A 79 -17.74 2.62 2.34
N VAL A 80 -16.70 2.28 3.11
CA VAL A 80 -16.85 2.02 4.54
C VAL A 80 -16.99 3.36 5.25
N THR A 81 -18.07 3.51 6.03
CA THR A 81 -18.38 4.74 6.78
C THR A 81 -18.06 4.63 8.27
N GLY A 82 -17.91 3.41 8.79
CA GLY A 82 -17.60 3.20 10.20
C GLY A 82 -17.66 1.73 10.61
N PHE A 83 -17.43 1.53 11.91
CA PHE A 83 -17.47 0.22 12.53
C PHE A 83 -18.24 0.29 13.84
N ARG A 84 -18.94 -0.77 14.18
CA ARG A 84 -19.66 -0.90 15.43
C ARG A 84 -19.45 -2.30 16.00
N GLN A 85 -19.20 -2.40 17.29
CA GLN A 85 -19.18 -3.68 17.99
C GLN A 85 -20.61 -4.26 18.04
N ASP A 86 -20.74 -5.55 17.77
CA ASP A 86 -21.99 -6.27 17.82
C ASP A 86 -21.76 -7.65 18.45
N GLY A 87 -21.89 -7.72 19.78
CA GLY A 87 -21.47 -8.90 20.55
C GLY A 87 -19.97 -9.15 20.40
N ASP A 88 -19.62 -10.37 19.98
CA ASP A 88 -18.24 -10.76 19.71
C ASP A 88 -17.79 -10.44 18.27
N SER A 89 -18.70 -9.90 17.44
CA SER A 89 -18.44 -9.55 16.04
C SER A 89 -18.31 -8.05 15.85
N VAL A 90 -17.81 -7.66 14.68
CA VAL A 90 -17.75 -6.27 14.21
C VAL A 90 -18.70 -6.08 13.03
N LEU A 91 -19.51 -5.05 13.12
CA LEU A 91 -20.36 -4.58 12.05
C LEU A 91 -19.65 -3.50 11.25
N THR A 92 -19.33 -3.79 10.01
CA THR A 92 -18.76 -2.80 9.06
C THR A 92 -19.91 -2.08 8.37
N LEU A 93 -19.99 -0.76 8.60
CA LEU A 93 -21.04 0.10 8.03
C LEU A 93 -20.62 0.55 6.63
N LEU A 94 -21.53 0.41 5.67
CA LEU A 94 -21.36 0.83 4.29
C LEU A 94 -22.27 2.03 3.98
N GLU A 95 -21.89 2.82 2.99
CA GLU A 95 -22.61 4.06 2.65
C GLU A 95 -23.99 3.79 2.04
N GLU A 96 -24.07 2.84 1.10
CA GLU A 96 -25.27 2.58 0.30
C GLU A 96 -25.82 1.15 0.45
N SER A 97 -25.12 0.28 1.19
CA SER A 97 -25.46 -1.14 1.29
C SER A 97 -25.67 -1.57 2.74
N GLU A 98 -26.27 -2.75 2.91
CA GLU A 98 -26.42 -3.36 4.23
C GLU A 98 -25.05 -3.60 4.87
N PRO A 99 -24.94 -3.39 6.19
CA PRO A 99 -23.72 -3.62 6.93
C PRO A 99 -23.22 -5.07 6.82
N LEU A 100 -21.90 -5.26 6.93
CA LEU A 100 -21.26 -6.56 6.92
C LEU A 100 -20.86 -6.98 8.32
N HIS A 101 -21.30 -8.16 8.75
CA HIS A 101 -20.84 -8.79 9.99
C HIS A 101 -19.56 -9.59 9.75
N SER A 102 -18.58 -9.46 10.65
CA SER A 102 -17.36 -10.26 10.61
C SER A 102 -16.73 -10.41 12.00
N ASP A 103 -15.93 -11.45 12.18
CA ASP A 103 -15.18 -11.67 13.42
C ASP A 103 -13.98 -10.71 13.55
N MET A 104 -13.47 -10.22 12.41
CA MET A 104 -12.38 -9.24 12.38
C MET A 104 -12.50 -8.28 11.21
N VAL A 105 -11.89 -7.11 11.38
CA VAL A 105 -11.75 -6.11 10.32
C VAL A 105 -10.29 -5.67 10.22
N LEU A 106 -9.77 -5.59 9.00
CA LEU A 106 -8.46 -5.04 8.70
C LEU A 106 -8.58 -3.79 7.83
N LEU A 107 -7.84 -2.76 8.21
CA LEU A 107 -7.76 -1.50 7.45
C LEU A 107 -6.49 -1.50 6.59
N ALA A 108 -6.67 -1.49 5.27
CA ALA A 108 -5.60 -1.39 4.27
C ALA A 108 -5.87 -0.22 3.30
N ILE A 109 -6.36 0.90 3.83
CA ILE A 109 -6.85 2.07 3.08
C ILE A 109 -5.76 3.03 2.60
N GLY A 110 -4.49 2.66 2.79
CA GLY A 110 -3.31 3.40 2.35
C GLY A 110 -2.41 3.82 3.50
N VAL A 111 -1.29 4.42 3.12
CA VAL A 111 -0.25 4.89 4.03
C VAL A 111 0.06 6.36 3.78
N THR A 112 0.50 7.05 4.80
CA THR A 112 0.99 8.42 4.74
C THR A 112 2.44 8.45 5.22
N PRO A 113 3.34 9.20 4.57
CA PRO A 113 4.70 9.37 5.06
C PRO A 113 4.72 9.91 6.48
N ASP A 114 5.43 9.24 7.39
CA ASP A 114 5.69 9.77 8.72
C ASP A 114 6.87 10.74 8.66
N THR A 115 6.58 12.02 8.58
CA THR A 115 7.56 13.09 8.39
C THR A 115 7.54 14.13 9.52
N HIS A 116 6.97 13.80 10.68
CA HIS A 116 6.91 14.70 11.82
C HIS A 116 8.30 15.18 12.24
N LEU A 117 9.26 14.25 12.41
CA LEU A 117 10.64 14.58 12.77
C LEU A 117 11.30 15.50 11.73
N ALA A 118 11.09 15.23 10.45
CA ALA A 118 11.62 16.03 9.37
C ALA A 118 11.03 17.46 9.36
N LYS A 119 9.74 17.58 9.61
CA LYS A 119 9.03 18.87 9.72
C LYS A 119 9.56 19.67 10.92
N ASP A 120 9.70 19.05 12.07
CA ASP A 120 10.18 19.69 13.29
C ASP A 120 11.65 20.14 13.18
N ALA A 121 12.44 19.40 12.40
CA ALA A 121 13.82 19.76 12.04
C ALA A 121 13.91 20.82 10.93
N GLY A 122 12.79 21.35 10.43
CA GLY A 122 12.77 22.40 9.41
C GLY A 122 13.13 21.93 8.00
N LEU A 123 13.04 20.63 7.71
CA LEU A 123 13.28 20.12 6.36
C LEU A 123 12.14 20.53 5.42
N ARG A 124 12.47 20.84 4.16
CA ARG A 124 11.48 21.10 3.13
C ARG A 124 10.69 19.83 2.85
N LEU A 125 9.37 19.93 2.96
CA LEU A 125 8.44 18.88 2.56
C LEU A 125 7.91 19.15 1.15
N GLY A 126 7.62 18.09 0.43
CA GLY A 126 7.10 18.08 -0.93
C GLY A 126 5.66 17.54 -1.01
N ILE A 127 5.37 16.81 -2.10
CA ILE A 127 4.02 16.30 -2.36
C ILE A 127 3.52 15.41 -1.23
N ARG A 128 2.26 15.59 -0.84
CA ARG A 128 1.60 14.81 0.22
C ARG A 128 2.38 14.77 1.55
N GLY A 129 3.21 15.78 1.83
CA GLY A 129 3.99 15.88 3.05
C GLY A 129 5.26 15.01 3.08
N SER A 130 5.69 14.47 1.96
CA SER A 130 6.95 13.72 1.85
C SER A 130 8.17 14.61 2.02
N ILE A 131 9.33 14.05 2.32
CA ILE A 131 10.58 14.79 2.43
C ILE A 131 11.10 15.08 1.01
N ALA A 132 11.34 16.36 0.70
CA ALA A 132 11.95 16.76 -0.56
C ALA A 132 13.45 16.46 -0.56
N VAL A 133 13.91 15.70 -1.55
CA VAL A 133 15.33 15.36 -1.76
C VAL A 133 15.76 15.67 -3.19
N ASN A 134 17.07 15.85 -3.36
CA ASN A 134 17.68 15.94 -4.68
C ASN A 134 18.10 14.54 -5.21
N GLU A 135 18.74 14.50 -6.38
CA GLU A 135 19.22 13.25 -6.98
C GLU A 135 20.30 12.53 -6.14
N ARG A 136 20.95 13.23 -5.22
CA ARG A 136 21.94 12.65 -4.31
C ARG A 136 21.34 12.15 -3.00
N MET A 137 20.01 12.21 -2.85
CA MET A 137 19.24 11.92 -1.63
C MET A 137 19.52 12.92 -0.49
N GLU A 138 20.07 14.09 -0.78
CA GLU A 138 20.26 15.18 0.16
C GLU A 138 18.94 15.94 0.37
N THR A 139 18.64 16.30 1.61
CA THR A 139 17.48 17.13 1.96
C THR A 139 17.78 18.63 1.73
N SER A 140 16.87 19.49 2.16
CA SER A 140 17.06 20.94 2.12
C SER A 140 18.08 21.47 3.15
N VAL A 141 18.52 20.64 4.09
CA VAL A 141 19.50 20.98 5.12
C VAL A 141 20.79 20.20 4.85
N PRO A 142 21.95 20.85 4.83
CA PRO A 142 23.24 20.19 4.61
C PRO A 142 23.45 19.03 5.59
N ASP A 143 24.14 18.00 5.11
CA ASP A 143 24.52 16.80 5.87
C ASP A 143 23.36 15.93 6.36
N ILE A 144 22.12 16.23 5.92
CA ILE A 144 20.95 15.41 6.19
C ILE A 144 20.46 14.75 4.90
N TYR A 145 20.35 13.43 4.94
CA TYR A 145 19.88 12.59 3.84
C TYR A 145 18.55 11.94 4.21
N ALA A 146 17.71 11.71 3.21
CA ALA A 146 16.46 10.97 3.39
C ALA A 146 16.24 10.01 2.23
N VAL A 147 15.71 8.80 2.54
CA VAL A 147 15.48 7.72 1.58
C VAL A 147 14.22 6.95 1.95
N GLY A 148 13.71 6.14 1.03
CA GLY A 148 12.61 5.22 1.28
C GLY A 148 11.23 5.81 1.01
N ASP A 149 10.22 5.27 1.68
CA ASP A 149 8.81 5.57 1.40
C ASP A 149 8.39 6.98 1.80
N ALA A 150 9.20 7.64 2.64
CA ALA A 150 8.91 8.98 3.14
C ALA A 150 9.42 10.11 2.21
N VAL A 151 10.15 9.79 1.13
CA VAL A 151 10.72 10.80 0.23
C VAL A 151 9.95 10.94 -1.07
N GLU A 152 9.92 12.16 -1.63
CA GLU A 152 9.49 12.34 -3.01
C GLU A 152 10.63 12.06 -3.98
N VAL A 153 10.29 11.45 -5.09
CA VAL A 153 11.25 11.17 -6.18
C VAL A 153 10.71 11.67 -7.51
N THR A 154 11.57 11.70 -8.53
CA THR A 154 11.12 11.99 -9.90
C THR A 154 10.61 10.70 -10.54
N HIS A 155 9.37 10.73 -11.06
CA HIS A 155 8.87 9.67 -11.91
C HIS A 155 9.60 9.72 -13.25
N PHE A 156 10.31 8.65 -13.58
CA PHE A 156 11.27 8.64 -14.70
C PHE A 156 10.61 8.97 -16.05
N VAL A 157 9.38 8.48 -16.28
CA VAL A 157 8.70 8.67 -17.57
C VAL A 157 8.07 10.07 -17.71
N THR A 158 7.42 10.54 -16.63
CA THR A 158 6.66 11.83 -16.70
C THR A 158 7.50 13.05 -16.30
N GLY A 159 8.65 12.84 -15.67
CA GLY A 159 9.45 13.92 -15.08
C GLY A 159 8.84 14.60 -13.86
N GLN A 160 7.65 14.19 -13.45
CA GLN A 160 6.93 14.79 -12.31
C GLN A 160 7.39 14.19 -10.97
N LYS A 161 7.15 14.95 -9.89
CA LYS A 161 7.37 14.45 -8.54
C LYS A 161 6.32 13.41 -8.18
N ALA A 162 6.76 12.31 -7.56
CA ALA A 162 5.93 11.18 -7.20
C ALA A 162 6.35 10.57 -5.86
N LEU A 163 5.40 9.93 -5.17
CA LEU A 163 5.68 8.99 -4.08
C LEU A 163 5.66 7.58 -4.65
N ILE A 164 6.79 6.90 -4.57
CA ILE A 164 6.95 5.53 -5.09
C ILE A 164 7.47 4.66 -3.96
N SER A 165 6.55 4.22 -3.11
CA SER A 165 6.81 3.40 -1.92
C SER A 165 7.01 1.93 -2.31
N LEU A 166 8.18 1.63 -2.87
CA LEU A 166 8.56 0.31 -3.36
C LEU A 166 9.98 -0.05 -2.91
N ALA A 167 10.20 -1.32 -2.58
CA ALA A 167 11.47 -1.83 -2.07
C ALA A 167 12.64 -1.62 -3.05
N GLY A 168 12.43 -1.79 -4.36
CA GLY A 168 13.46 -1.62 -5.38
C GLY A 168 14.08 -0.22 -5.41
N PRO A 169 13.28 0.85 -5.59
CA PRO A 169 13.74 2.23 -5.48
C PRO A 169 14.38 2.53 -4.13
N THR A 170 13.76 2.13 -3.02
CA THR A 170 14.27 2.35 -1.66
C THR A 170 15.67 1.77 -1.45
N ASN A 171 15.91 0.54 -1.91
CA ASN A 171 17.25 -0.07 -1.86
C ASN A 171 18.32 0.71 -2.65
N LYS A 172 17.95 1.21 -3.83
CA LYS A 172 18.85 2.03 -4.64
C LYS A 172 19.14 3.37 -3.97
N GLN A 173 18.12 4.02 -3.43
CA GLN A 173 18.25 5.28 -2.69
C GLN A 173 19.18 5.14 -1.49
N GLY A 174 19.03 4.06 -0.70
CA GLY A 174 19.88 3.78 0.46
C GLY A 174 21.36 3.66 0.09
N ARG A 175 21.67 2.95 -1.01
CA ARG A 175 23.05 2.84 -1.50
C ARG A 175 23.61 4.18 -1.97
N ILE A 176 22.82 4.95 -2.73
CA ILE A 176 23.19 6.27 -3.24
C ILE A 176 23.47 7.24 -2.09
N ALA A 177 22.62 7.25 -1.08
CA ALA A 177 22.82 8.07 0.11
C ALA A 177 24.11 7.68 0.84
N ALA A 178 24.36 6.39 1.04
CA ALA A 178 25.57 5.89 1.69
C ALA A 178 26.83 6.29 0.91
N ASP A 179 26.84 6.11 -0.42
CA ASP A 179 27.96 6.54 -1.27
C ASP A 179 28.25 8.03 -1.10
N ASN A 180 27.20 8.86 -1.11
CA ASN A 180 27.34 10.32 -1.01
C ASN A 180 27.78 10.78 0.39
N ILE A 181 27.31 10.14 1.45
CA ILE A 181 27.78 10.37 2.82
C ILE A 181 29.28 10.07 2.94
N CYS A 182 29.78 9.07 2.22
CA CYS A 182 31.19 8.71 2.17
C CYS A 182 32.00 9.54 1.17
N GLY A 183 31.48 10.64 0.65
CA GLY A 183 32.18 11.54 -0.27
C GLY A 183 32.10 11.15 -1.74
N GLY A 184 31.27 10.19 -2.10
CA GLY A 184 30.96 9.80 -3.48
C GLY A 184 30.09 10.81 -4.24
N ASN A 185 29.75 10.48 -5.50
CA ASN A 185 28.91 11.32 -6.35
C ASN A 185 27.86 10.46 -7.11
N SER A 186 27.18 9.60 -6.38
CA SER A 186 26.13 8.75 -6.92
C SER A 186 24.81 9.51 -7.07
N ARG A 187 24.00 9.16 -8.09
CA ARG A 187 22.74 9.84 -8.40
C ARG A 187 21.60 8.87 -8.60
N PHE A 188 20.44 9.22 -8.06
CA PHE A 188 19.16 8.56 -8.29
C PHE A 188 18.39 9.30 -9.39
N HIS A 189 18.29 8.68 -10.57
CA HIS A 189 17.63 9.29 -11.72
C HIS A 189 16.11 9.12 -11.75
N GLY A 190 15.50 8.74 -10.63
CA GLY A 190 14.07 8.51 -10.54
C GLY A 190 13.68 7.04 -10.65
N SER A 191 12.38 6.79 -10.70
CA SER A 191 11.79 5.46 -10.81
C SER A 191 10.60 5.46 -11.74
N GLN A 192 10.42 4.38 -12.49
CA GLN A 192 9.21 4.14 -13.30
C GLN A 192 8.08 3.47 -12.49
N GLY A 193 8.27 3.23 -11.19
CA GLY A 193 7.25 2.59 -10.36
C GLY A 193 7.00 1.13 -10.71
N SER A 194 8.02 0.41 -11.20
CA SER A 194 7.87 -1.03 -11.51
C SER A 194 7.51 -1.82 -10.28
N SER A 195 6.39 -2.52 -10.33
CA SER A 195 5.87 -3.32 -9.23
C SER A 195 5.46 -4.71 -9.71
N VAL A 196 5.52 -5.68 -8.82
CA VAL A 196 5.04 -7.03 -9.05
C VAL A 196 4.31 -7.51 -7.80
N LEU A 197 3.20 -8.21 -8.00
CA LEU A 197 2.39 -8.82 -6.96
C LEU A 197 2.05 -10.24 -7.39
N LYS A 198 2.26 -11.20 -6.50
CA LYS A 198 1.75 -12.56 -6.65
C LYS A 198 0.51 -12.70 -5.77
N LEU A 199 -0.57 -13.22 -6.36
CA LEU A 199 -1.84 -13.51 -5.68
C LEU A 199 -2.27 -14.91 -6.07
N PHE A 200 -2.22 -15.84 -5.14
CA PHE A 200 -2.48 -17.27 -5.39
C PHE A 200 -1.66 -17.78 -6.58
N GLY A 201 -2.32 -18.12 -7.70
CA GLY A 201 -1.68 -18.57 -8.92
C GLY A 201 -1.33 -17.47 -9.93
N LEU A 202 -1.80 -16.23 -9.70
CA LEU A 202 -1.63 -15.10 -10.62
C LEU A 202 -0.42 -14.25 -10.23
N THR A 203 0.38 -13.84 -11.20
CA THR A 203 1.37 -12.77 -11.02
C THR A 203 0.93 -11.55 -11.82
N ALA A 204 0.71 -10.44 -11.14
CA ALA A 204 0.41 -9.14 -11.75
C ALA A 204 1.63 -8.22 -11.64
N ALA A 205 2.00 -7.59 -12.74
CA ALA A 205 3.13 -6.65 -12.78
C ALA A 205 2.76 -5.40 -13.58
N SER A 206 3.33 -4.27 -13.19
CA SER A 206 3.17 -3.02 -13.92
C SER A 206 4.45 -2.20 -13.90
N THR A 207 4.64 -1.34 -14.89
CA THR A 207 5.77 -0.42 -14.97
C THR A 207 5.42 0.81 -15.80
N GLY A 208 5.97 1.95 -15.43
CA GLY A 208 5.80 3.20 -16.18
C GLY A 208 4.39 3.79 -16.01
N ILE A 209 3.79 4.16 -17.13
CA ILE A 209 2.45 4.77 -17.22
C ILE A 209 1.48 3.84 -17.93
N ASN A 210 0.21 4.02 -17.69
CA ASN A 210 -0.90 3.30 -18.30
C ASN A 210 -1.92 4.28 -18.90
N GLU A 211 -3.09 3.81 -19.35
CA GLU A 211 -4.13 4.67 -19.95
C GLU A 211 -4.68 5.76 -19.01
N LYS A 212 -4.53 5.56 -17.68
CA LYS A 212 -5.04 6.50 -16.66
C LYS A 212 -4.04 7.61 -16.31
N ALA A 213 -2.80 7.53 -16.79
CA ALA A 213 -1.70 8.41 -16.37
C ALA A 213 -1.60 9.67 -17.25
#